data_0ff86dcaba064bbd3decef294dcec746
#
_entry.id   0ff86dcaba064bbd3decef294dcec746
#
_cell.length_a   1.000
_cell.length_b   1.000
_cell.length_c   1.000
_cell.angle_alpha   90.00
_cell.angle_beta   90.00
_cell.angle_gamma   90.00
#
_symmetry.space_group_name_H-M   'P 1'
#
loop_
_entity.id
_entity.type
_entity.pdbx_description
1 polymer ?
#
loop_
_entity_poly.entity_id
_entity_poly.type
_entity_poly.pdbx_seq_one_letter_code
_entity_poly.pdbx_strand_id
1 'polypeptide(L)'
;MLTELRVRDLAVIADVTLPLGAGLNVLTGETGAGKSMLVDALALLLGERASADVVRPGAAKTVIEGAFELTALTRERLASALGALGVDLEEGRLILKREISGEGRSRAWINGSPATVGVLAQVGGLLVDLHGQHDTQSLLRADTQRDLLDAYAEADVERVAVRDAHARLRALEERETELRAKQEEVRRKADYLRHVVEEISRAAPKVGEDVTLEGEARRLAHADDLGRLSRELEQALDAGGLARAAKILGGLERLDPATGQWRELLDAAFANVEELSTAAREYAAGIDADPERLGEIERRRDALFKLLQKYGPAVPDVLATRDAAAHELDVLDTADLDLRELAEQRAAAAQEFARACGALSGKRRQGAQRLAQALTRRLPPLGMPAGRFVVDLSLFAAPRGDGAEGVSFLVQLNEGLEARPLARVASGGELSRIMLALKVVLARHDAVPTLVFDEVDQGIGGEIAGQVGAALADVVREGAERERQAIVITHLPQIAARADRQLAVAKQDRGGVATSDVRQVEGEERVREIARMLGDHDSASARRHAEELLRTAGTSAGSRSGTPSRPAPGRPRR
;
A
#
# COMPACT_ATOMS: atom_id res chain seq x y z
N MET A 1 -21.33 4.07 -13.85
CA MET A 1 -22.69 3.46 -13.71
C MET A 1 -22.79 2.18 -14.52
N LEU A 2 -23.65 1.25 -14.13
CA LEU A 2 -23.93 0.02 -14.87
C LEU A 2 -24.86 0.32 -16.05
N THR A 3 -24.43 0.10 -17.28
CA THR A 3 -25.23 0.38 -18.48
C THR A 3 -25.95 -0.86 -19.00
N GLU A 4 -25.39 -2.05 -18.78
CA GLU A 4 -25.99 -3.30 -19.18
C GLU A 4 -25.59 -4.42 -18.22
N LEU A 5 -26.56 -5.27 -17.87
CA LEU A 5 -26.33 -6.54 -17.18
C LEU A 5 -26.87 -7.67 -18.04
N ARG A 6 -26.01 -8.60 -18.44
CA ARG A 6 -26.39 -9.81 -19.17
C ARG A 6 -26.20 -11.04 -18.32
N VAL A 7 -27.23 -11.86 -18.26
CA VAL A 7 -27.26 -13.09 -17.45
C VAL A 7 -27.67 -14.25 -18.34
N ARG A 8 -26.86 -15.30 -18.36
CA ARG A 8 -27.12 -16.53 -19.11
C ARG A 8 -27.04 -17.76 -18.22
N ASP A 9 -28.02 -18.62 -18.36
CA ASP A 9 -28.10 -19.95 -17.70
C ASP A 9 -27.97 -19.87 -16.16
N LEU A 10 -28.64 -18.89 -15.53
CA LEU A 10 -28.72 -18.74 -14.09
C LEU A 10 -30.10 -19.19 -13.59
N ALA A 11 -30.18 -20.27 -12.85
CA ALA A 11 -31.42 -20.82 -12.28
C ALA A 11 -32.56 -20.89 -13.30
N VAL A 12 -33.61 -20.02 -13.19
CA VAL A 12 -34.71 -19.95 -14.16
C VAL A 12 -34.43 -19.04 -15.35
N ILE A 13 -33.35 -18.25 -15.30
CA ILE A 13 -32.98 -17.33 -16.37
C ILE A 13 -32.18 -18.08 -17.46
N ALA A 14 -32.70 -18.11 -18.70
CA ALA A 14 -31.98 -18.70 -19.84
C ALA A 14 -30.99 -17.68 -20.48
N ASP A 15 -31.50 -16.56 -20.95
CA ASP A 15 -30.69 -15.42 -21.47
C ASP A 15 -31.51 -14.15 -21.30
N VAL A 16 -31.03 -13.23 -20.48
CA VAL A 16 -31.65 -11.93 -20.21
C VAL A 16 -30.59 -10.85 -20.33
N THR A 17 -30.96 -9.78 -21.02
CA THR A 17 -30.17 -8.54 -21.06
C THR A 17 -31.00 -7.42 -20.44
N LEU A 18 -30.46 -6.77 -19.42
CA LEU A 18 -31.07 -5.69 -18.68
C LEU A 18 -30.42 -4.36 -19.09
N PRO A 19 -31.06 -3.54 -19.93
CA PRO A 19 -30.56 -2.22 -20.28
C PRO A 19 -30.86 -1.23 -19.14
N LEU A 20 -29.83 -0.57 -18.62
CA LEU A 20 -29.90 0.34 -17.47
C LEU A 20 -29.44 1.74 -17.87
N GLY A 21 -29.76 2.75 -17.08
CA GLY A 21 -29.34 4.11 -17.34
C GLY A 21 -29.20 4.94 -16.07
N ALA A 22 -28.81 6.18 -16.23
CA ALA A 22 -28.76 7.14 -15.13
C ALA A 22 -30.14 7.33 -14.49
N GLY A 23 -30.17 7.73 -13.21
CA GLY A 23 -31.40 7.95 -12.49
C GLY A 23 -31.94 6.68 -11.82
N LEU A 24 -33.22 6.67 -11.54
CA LEU A 24 -33.91 5.60 -10.84
C LEU A 24 -34.44 4.55 -11.83
N ASN A 25 -33.80 3.37 -11.84
CA ASN A 25 -34.24 2.19 -12.61
C ASN A 25 -35.06 1.27 -11.70
N VAL A 26 -36.28 0.97 -12.07
CA VAL A 26 -37.16 0.14 -11.26
C VAL A 26 -37.55 -1.13 -12.02
N LEU A 27 -37.29 -2.28 -11.38
CA LEU A 27 -37.70 -3.58 -11.86
C LEU A 27 -39.03 -3.97 -11.23
N THR A 28 -40.06 -4.17 -12.10
CA THR A 28 -41.40 -4.63 -11.73
C THR A 28 -41.66 -6.02 -12.33
N GLY A 29 -42.75 -6.67 -11.95
CA GLY A 29 -43.15 -7.95 -12.49
C GLY A 29 -43.71 -8.88 -11.41
N GLU A 30 -44.21 -10.05 -11.84
CA GLU A 30 -44.81 -11.03 -10.93
C GLU A 30 -43.82 -11.63 -9.91
N THR A 31 -44.34 -12.07 -8.75
CA THR A 31 -43.55 -12.79 -7.76
C THR A 31 -43.02 -14.10 -8.36
N GLY A 32 -41.70 -14.36 -8.20
CA GLY A 32 -41.08 -15.53 -8.80
C GLY A 32 -40.76 -15.41 -10.31
N ALA A 33 -40.88 -14.22 -10.91
CA ALA A 33 -40.46 -13.97 -12.31
C ALA A 33 -38.94 -13.84 -12.49
N GLY A 34 -38.14 -14.03 -11.43
CA GLY A 34 -36.67 -13.95 -11.52
C GLY A 34 -36.08 -12.59 -11.15
N LYS A 35 -36.87 -11.63 -10.58
CA LYS A 35 -36.36 -10.31 -10.20
C LYS A 35 -35.20 -10.37 -9.21
N SER A 36 -35.35 -11.07 -8.09
CA SER A 36 -34.28 -11.22 -7.08
C SER A 36 -33.07 -11.96 -7.66
N MET A 37 -33.28 -12.90 -8.60
CA MET A 37 -32.15 -13.58 -9.28
C MET A 37 -31.29 -12.64 -10.14
N LEU A 38 -31.84 -11.51 -10.60
CA LEU A 38 -31.04 -10.49 -11.28
C LEU A 38 -30.12 -9.72 -10.30
N VAL A 39 -30.58 -9.54 -9.04
CA VAL A 39 -29.72 -9.01 -7.97
C VAL A 39 -28.68 -10.06 -7.54
N ASP A 40 -29.09 -11.33 -7.42
CA ASP A 40 -28.16 -12.43 -7.15
C ASP A 40 -27.07 -12.53 -8.24
N ALA A 41 -27.48 -12.37 -9.51
CA ALA A 41 -26.54 -12.33 -10.64
C ALA A 41 -25.53 -11.16 -10.47
N LEU A 42 -26.02 -9.99 -10.11
CA LEU A 42 -25.17 -8.83 -9.88
C LEU A 42 -24.23 -9.07 -8.68
N ALA A 43 -24.73 -9.61 -7.56
CA ALA A 43 -23.93 -9.97 -6.41
C ALA A 43 -22.83 -10.98 -6.76
N LEU A 44 -23.16 -11.99 -7.54
CA LEU A 44 -22.17 -12.94 -8.07
C LEU A 44 -21.14 -12.24 -8.96
N LEU A 45 -21.55 -11.32 -9.84
CA LEU A 45 -20.65 -10.55 -10.69
C LEU A 45 -19.71 -9.67 -9.86
N LEU A 46 -20.17 -9.18 -8.72
CA LEU A 46 -19.41 -8.35 -7.79
C LEU A 46 -18.53 -9.16 -6.81
N GLY A 47 -18.43 -10.47 -6.99
CA GLY A 47 -17.46 -11.30 -6.29
C GLY A 47 -18.01 -12.11 -5.12
N GLU A 48 -19.33 -12.20 -4.92
CA GLU A 48 -19.90 -13.08 -3.91
C GLU A 48 -19.59 -14.55 -4.16
N ARG A 49 -19.67 -15.36 -3.10
CA ARG A 49 -19.42 -16.79 -3.19
C ARG A 49 -20.50 -17.47 -4.04
N ALA A 50 -20.07 -18.27 -5.00
CA ALA A 50 -20.96 -19.02 -5.87
C ALA A 50 -20.99 -20.50 -5.47
N SER A 51 -22.20 -21.11 -5.49
CA SER A 51 -22.37 -22.57 -5.45
C SER A 51 -22.70 -23.11 -6.84
N ALA A 52 -22.57 -24.41 -7.04
CA ALA A 52 -22.96 -25.08 -8.29
C ALA A 52 -24.48 -24.95 -8.55
N ASP A 53 -25.29 -24.81 -7.51
CA ASP A 53 -26.75 -24.78 -7.55
C ASP A 53 -27.31 -23.55 -8.30
N VAL A 54 -26.49 -22.52 -8.51
CA VAL A 54 -26.90 -21.32 -9.26
C VAL A 54 -26.97 -21.58 -10.78
N VAL A 55 -26.31 -22.67 -11.27
CA VAL A 55 -26.32 -23.02 -12.69
C VAL A 55 -27.67 -23.60 -13.09
N ARG A 56 -28.24 -23.10 -14.19
CA ARG A 56 -29.50 -23.61 -14.73
C ARG A 56 -29.46 -25.11 -14.95
N PRO A 57 -30.47 -25.89 -14.53
CA PRO A 57 -30.55 -27.32 -14.80
C PRO A 57 -30.40 -27.64 -16.31
N GLY A 58 -29.44 -28.49 -16.64
CA GLY A 58 -29.14 -28.85 -18.03
C GLY A 58 -28.10 -27.96 -18.73
N ALA A 59 -27.68 -26.87 -18.12
CA ALA A 59 -26.59 -26.01 -18.62
C ALA A 59 -25.23 -26.43 -18.03
N ALA A 60 -24.16 -26.28 -18.81
CA ALA A 60 -22.81 -26.61 -18.35
C ALA A 60 -22.23 -25.53 -17.41
N LYS A 61 -22.65 -24.27 -17.60
CA LYS A 61 -22.19 -23.11 -16.84
C LYS A 61 -23.18 -21.96 -16.91
N THR A 62 -23.15 -21.09 -15.91
CA THR A 62 -23.76 -19.75 -15.98
C THR A 62 -22.72 -18.70 -16.36
N VAL A 63 -23.15 -17.68 -17.08
CA VAL A 63 -22.31 -16.54 -17.48
C VAL A 63 -23.02 -15.25 -17.14
N ILE A 64 -22.32 -14.37 -16.40
CA ILE A 64 -22.82 -13.06 -15.99
C ILE A 64 -21.82 -12.02 -16.48
N GLU A 65 -22.31 -11.01 -17.20
CA GLU A 65 -21.53 -9.92 -17.76
C GLU A 65 -22.18 -8.58 -17.40
N GLY A 66 -21.37 -7.64 -16.93
CA GLY A 66 -21.81 -6.26 -16.65
C GLY A 66 -20.93 -5.26 -17.36
N ALA A 67 -21.55 -4.34 -18.09
CA ALA A 67 -20.88 -3.20 -18.73
C ALA A 67 -21.06 -1.94 -17.91
N PHE A 68 -19.97 -1.27 -17.58
CA PHE A 68 -19.95 -0.06 -16.77
C PHE A 68 -19.38 1.10 -17.56
N GLU A 69 -20.02 2.26 -17.45
CA GLU A 69 -19.49 3.54 -17.89
C GLU A 69 -18.89 4.26 -16.68
N LEU A 70 -17.63 4.70 -16.81
CA LEU A 70 -16.85 5.25 -15.71
C LEU A 70 -16.77 6.77 -15.83
N THR A 71 -17.10 7.46 -14.74
CA THR A 71 -16.79 8.89 -14.59
C THR A 71 -15.29 9.10 -14.36
N ALA A 72 -14.82 10.34 -14.51
CA ALA A 72 -13.42 10.68 -14.27
C ALA A 72 -12.96 10.29 -12.85
N LEU A 73 -13.81 10.57 -11.85
CA LEU A 73 -13.53 10.25 -10.44
C LEU A 73 -13.46 8.73 -10.20
N THR A 74 -14.43 7.98 -10.75
CA THR A 74 -14.44 6.50 -10.62
C THR A 74 -13.23 5.88 -11.31
N ARG A 75 -12.82 6.43 -12.45
CA ARG A 75 -11.62 5.99 -13.19
C ARG A 75 -10.35 6.18 -12.38
N GLU A 76 -10.16 7.35 -11.76
CA GLU A 76 -9.02 7.64 -10.91
C GLU A 76 -8.92 6.68 -9.72
N ARG A 77 -10.04 6.40 -9.06
CA ARG A 77 -10.10 5.44 -7.93
C ARG A 77 -9.80 4.00 -8.36
N LEU A 78 -10.24 3.60 -9.54
CA LEU A 78 -9.98 2.27 -10.10
C LEU A 78 -8.56 2.12 -10.65
N ALA A 79 -7.92 3.21 -11.09
CA ALA A 79 -6.59 3.18 -11.69
C ALA A 79 -5.54 2.52 -10.77
N SER A 80 -5.61 2.78 -9.46
CA SER A 80 -4.73 2.15 -8.47
C SER A 80 -4.94 0.63 -8.37
N ALA A 81 -6.19 0.16 -8.40
CA ALA A 81 -6.53 -1.27 -8.29
C ALA A 81 -6.26 -2.03 -9.60
N LEU A 82 -6.47 -1.40 -10.74
CA LEU A 82 -6.34 -2.01 -12.07
C LEU A 82 -4.91 -1.93 -12.62
N GLY A 83 -4.15 -0.88 -12.26
CA GLY A 83 -2.75 -0.73 -12.65
C GLY A 83 -1.87 -1.88 -12.17
N ALA A 84 -2.13 -2.40 -10.95
CA ALA A 84 -1.45 -3.57 -10.41
C ALA A 84 -1.73 -4.87 -11.21
N LEU A 85 -2.79 -4.90 -12.04
CA LEU A 85 -3.23 -6.04 -12.84
C LEU A 85 -2.87 -5.91 -14.33
N GLY A 86 -2.28 -4.77 -14.74
CA GLY A 86 -2.01 -4.49 -16.15
C GLY A 86 -3.29 -4.38 -17.01
N VAL A 87 -4.43 -3.98 -16.40
CA VAL A 87 -5.70 -3.80 -17.11
C VAL A 87 -5.83 -2.33 -17.50
N ASP A 88 -5.81 -2.07 -18.80
CA ASP A 88 -6.04 -0.73 -19.33
C ASP A 88 -7.53 -0.38 -19.32
N LEU A 89 -7.83 0.85 -18.91
CA LEU A 89 -9.15 1.45 -18.97
C LEU A 89 -9.31 2.20 -20.30
N GLU A 90 -9.59 1.46 -21.35
CA GLU A 90 -9.89 2.06 -22.66
C GLU A 90 -11.25 2.78 -22.64
N GLU A 91 -11.29 3.99 -23.17
CA GLU A 91 -12.50 4.78 -23.48
C GLU A 91 -13.52 4.99 -22.34
N GLY A 92 -13.13 4.82 -21.06
CA GLY A 92 -14.06 5.02 -19.94
C GLY A 92 -15.08 3.91 -19.75
N ARG A 93 -14.91 2.76 -20.41
CA ARG A 93 -15.74 1.56 -20.24
C ARG A 93 -15.01 0.48 -19.47
N LEU A 94 -15.76 -0.26 -18.66
CA LEU A 94 -15.27 -1.42 -17.91
C LEU A 94 -16.27 -2.57 -18.07
N ILE A 95 -15.79 -3.72 -18.48
CA ILE A 95 -16.58 -4.94 -18.59
C ILE A 95 -16.11 -5.93 -17.53
N LEU A 96 -17.03 -6.28 -16.63
CA LEU A 96 -16.83 -7.38 -15.68
C LEU A 96 -17.54 -8.63 -16.20
N LYS A 97 -16.88 -9.77 -16.11
CA LYS A 97 -17.47 -11.04 -16.50
C LYS A 97 -17.16 -12.11 -15.48
N ARG A 98 -18.14 -12.96 -15.20
CA ARG A 98 -17.98 -14.14 -14.35
C ARG A 98 -18.63 -15.37 -14.99
N GLU A 99 -17.91 -16.50 -14.93
CA GLU A 99 -18.43 -17.81 -15.32
C GLU A 99 -18.37 -18.76 -14.12
N ILE A 100 -19.45 -19.51 -13.89
CA ILE A 100 -19.55 -20.51 -12.82
C ILE A 100 -20.00 -21.79 -13.47
N SER A 101 -19.21 -22.87 -13.36
CA SER A 101 -19.56 -24.19 -13.91
C SER A 101 -20.46 -24.97 -12.97
N GLY A 102 -21.19 -25.95 -13.49
CA GLY A 102 -21.98 -26.88 -12.69
C GLY A 102 -21.17 -27.75 -11.70
N GLU A 103 -19.83 -27.72 -11.81
CA GLU A 103 -18.89 -28.32 -10.84
C GLU A 103 -18.46 -27.34 -9.73
N GLY A 104 -18.99 -26.12 -9.70
CA GLY A 104 -18.66 -25.08 -8.73
C GLY A 104 -17.36 -24.31 -9.03
N ARG A 105 -16.68 -24.54 -10.16
CA ARG A 105 -15.52 -23.76 -10.55
C ARG A 105 -15.93 -22.37 -11.04
N SER A 106 -15.28 -21.34 -10.51
CA SER A 106 -15.55 -19.94 -10.85
C SER A 106 -14.35 -19.29 -11.55
N ARG A 107 -14.60 -18.56 -12.63
CA ARG A 107 -13.62 -17.77 -13.37
C ARG A 107 -14.14 -16.36 -13.54
N ALA A 108 -13.24 -15.38 -13.50
CA ALA A 108 -13.57 -13.96 -13.63
C ALA A 108 -12.65 -13.27 -14.66
N TRP A 109 -13.17 -12.23 -15.28
CA TRP A 109 -12.43 -11.38 -16.22
C TRP A 109 -12.82 -9.92 -16.03
N ILE A 110 -11.84 -9.06 -16.26
CA ILE A 110 -11.99 -7.60 -16.28
C ILE A 110 -11.43 -7.12 -17.64
N ASN A 111 -12.25 -6.50 -18.47
CA ASN A 111 -11.91 -6.12 -19.87
C ASN A 111 -11.25 -7.25 -20.66
N GLY A 112 -11.75 -8.49 -20.48
CA GLY A 112 -11.19 -9.67 -21.15
C GLY A 112 -9.94 -10.27 -20.50
N SER A 113 -9.27 -9.58 -19.60
CA SER A 113 -8.11 -10.06 -18.84
C SER A 113 -8.57 -10.96 -17.68
N PRO A 114 -7.98 -12.15 -17.50
CA PRO A 114 -8.31 -13.02 -16.37
C PRO A 114 -8.03 -12.34 -15.02
N ALA A 115 -8.97 -12.47 -14.09
CA ALA A 115 -8.85 -11.90 -12.74
C ALA A 115 -9.24 -12.91 -11.67
N THR A 116 -8.80 -12.71 -10.44
CA THR A 116 -9.30 -13.50 -9.30
C THR A 116 -10.65 -12.95 -8.84
N VAL A 117 -11.45 -13.79 -8.18
CA VAL A 117 -12.74 -13.34 -7.61
C VAL A 117 -12.54 -12.26 -6.55
N GLY A 118 -11.41 -12.29 -5.80
CA GLY A 118 -11.08 -11.26 -4.82
C GLY A 118 -10.83 -9.88 -5.45
N VAL A 119 -10.14 -9.84 -6.59
CA VAL A 119 -9.94 -8.61 -7.36
C VAL A 119 -11.26 -8.12 -7.96
N LEU A 120 -12.08 -9.04 -8.48
CA LEU A 120 -13.41 -8.71 -8.97
C LEU A 120 -14.27 -8.07 -7.88
N ALA A 121 -14.21 -8.60 -6.63
CA ALA A 121 -14.90 -8.05 -5.47
C ALA A 121 -14.39 -6.64 -5.10
N GLN A 122 -13.08 -6.43 -5.14
CA GLN A 122 -12.47 -5.13 -4.85
C GLN A 122 -12.91 -4.06 -5.88
N VAL A 123 -12.85 -4.38 -7.16
CA VAL A 123 -13.29 -3.50 -8.25
C VAL A 123 -14.80 -3.28 -8.19
N GLY A 124 -15.58 -4.35 -7.99
CA GLY A 124 -17.03 -4.31 -7.88
C GLY A 124 -17.52 -3.41 -6.76
N GLY A 125 -16.90 -3.46 -5.59
CA GLY A 125 -17.24 -2.61 -4.45
C GLY A 125 -17.00 -1.11 -4.66
N LEU A 126 -16.16 -0.73 -5.64
CA LEU A 126 -15.98 0.67 -6.05
C LEU A 126 -17.05 1.14 -7.06
N LEU A 127 -17.77 0.22 -7.70
CA LEU A 127 -18.73 0.47 -8.76
C LEU A 127 -20.19 0.38 -8.30
N VAL A 128 -20.50 -0.57 -7.45
CA VAL A 128 -21.85 -0.91 -7.04
C VAL A 128 -21.92 -1.16 -5.55
N ASP A 129 -22.93 -0.62 -4.91
CA ASP A 129 -23.29 -0.88 -3.52
C ASP A 129 -24.65 -1.58 -3.47
N LEU A 130 -24.67 -2.81 -2.97
CA LEU A 130 -25.87 -3.65 -2.88
C LEU A 130 -26.46 -3.53 -1.48
N HIS A 131 -27.78 -3.29 -1.40
CA HIS A 131 -28.53 -3.17 -0.15
C HIS A 131 -29.73 -4.12 -0.15
N GLY A 132 -29.75 -5.12 0.75
CA GLY A 132 -30.79 -6.14 0.85
C GLY A 132 -30.29 -7.44 1.45
N GLN A 133 -30.86 -8.59 1.08
CA GLN A 133 -30.47 -9.91 1.59
C GLN A 133 -29.01 -10.31 1.27
N HIS A 134 -28.47 -9.77 0.19
CA HIS A 134 -27.09 -9.97 -0.28
C HIS A 134 -26.19 -8.77 0.06
N ASP A 135 -26.37 -8.18 1.24
CA ASP A 135 -25.57 -7.04 1.68
C ASP A 135 -24.07 -7.36 1.58
N THR A 136 -23.42 -6.80 0.57
CA THR A 136 -21.96 -6.66 0.60
C THR A 136 -21.65 -5.68 1.74
N GLN A 137 -21.30 -6.24 2.87
CA GLN A 137 -21.23 -5.67 4.23
C GLN A 137 -20.30 -4.46 4.38
N SER A 138 -20.13 -3.63 3.34
CA SER A 138 -19.21 -2.49 3.38
C SER A 138 -19.60 -1.50 4.49
N LEU A 139 -20.86 -1.09 4.53
CA LEU A 139 -21.38 -0.16 5.53
C LEU A 139 -21.54 -0.75 6.94
N LEU A 140 -21.49 -2.08 7.07
CA LEU A 140 -21.50 -2.75 8.38
C LEU A 140 -20.10 -2.81 9.01
N ARG A 141 -19.05 -2.50 8.25
CA ARG A 141 -17.68 -2.49 8.74
C ARG A 141 -17.35 -1.18 9.46
N ALA A 142 -16.70 -1.30 10.60
CA ALA A 142 -16.31 -0.15 11.43
C ALA A 142 -15.41 0.85 10.69
N ASP A 143 -14.49 0.35 9.83
CA ASP A 143 -13.59 1.21 9.03
C ASP A 143 -14.38 2.07 8.06
N THR A 144 -15.37 1.49 7.36
CA THR A 144 -16.23 2.21 6.41
C THR A 144 -17.11 3.23 7.13
N GLN A 145 -17.66 2.88 8.31
CA GLN A 145 -18.46 3.80 9.12
C GLN A 145 -17.62 4.99 9.59
N ARG A 146 -16.37 4.76 10.01
CA ARG A 146 -15.42 5.81 10.36
C ARG A 146 -15.12 6.72 9.17
N ASP A 147 -14.77 6.13 8.02
CA ASP A 147 -14.39 6.90 6.83
C ASP A 147 -15.57 7.74 6.31
N LEU A 148 -16.81 7.24 6.39
CA LEU A 148 -18.01 7.99 6.08
C LEU A 148 -18.28 9.13 7.09
N LEU A 149 -18.07 8.88 8.38
CA LEU A 149 -18.20 9.93 9.39
C LEU A 149 -17.15 11.02 9.16
N ASP A 150 -15.89 10.64 8.87
CA ASP A 150 -14.80 11.57 8.62
C ASP A 150 -15.08 12.43 7.37
N ALA A 151 -15.58 11.82 6.29
CA ALA A 151 -16.01 12.53 5.09
C ALA A 151 -17.18 13.50 5.37
N TYR A 152 -18.20 13.05 6.10
CA TYR A 152 -19.34 13.89 6.48
C TYR A 152 -18.96 15.02 7.44
N ALA A 153 -17.98 14.81 8.30
CA ALA A 153 -17.45 15.80 9.22
C ALA A 153 -16.44 16.77 8.56
N GLU A 154 -16.08 16.53 7.29
CA GLU A 154 -15.03 17.27 6.58
C GLU A 154 -13.71 17.25 7.37
N ALA A 155 -13.28 16.06 7.81
CA ALA A 155 -12.16 15.86 8.72
C ALA A 155 -10.87 15.37 8.01
N ASP A 156 -10.77 15.52 6.70
CA ASP A 156 -9.65 15.00 5.90
C ASP A 156 -8.29 15.60 6.34
N VAL A 157 -8.27 16.89 6.67
CA VAL A 157 -7.05 17.56 7.13
C VAL A 157 -6.59 17.01 8.47
N GLU A 158 -7.50 16.85 9.42
CA GLU A 158 -7.21 16.30 10.74
C GLU A 158 -6.80 14.84 10.67
N ARG A 159 -7.39 14.06 9.77
CA ARG A 159 -7.05 12.65 9.52
C ARG A 159 -5.61 12.51 8.98
N VAL A 160 -5.23 13.34 8.03
CA VAL A 160 -3.86 13.39 7.50
C VAL A 160 -2.88 13.77 8.61
N ALA A 161 -3.19 14.80 9.42
CA ALA A 161 -2.34 15.23 10.53
C ALA A 161 -2.13 14.12 11.58
N VAL A 162 -3.17 13.35 11.92
CA VAL A 162 -3.08 12.19 12.82
C VAL A 162 -2.16 11.11 12.25
N ARG A 163 -2.35 10.76 10.99
CA ARG A 163 -1.53 9.73 10.32
C ARG A 163 -0.05 10.12 10.30
N ASP A 164 0.24 11.37 9.92
CA ASP A 164 1.61 11.85 9.76
C ASP A 164 2.32 12.00 11.13
N ALA A 165 1.60 12.48 12.15
CA ALA A 165 2.12 12.55 13.52
C ALA A 165 2.36 11.15 14.12
N HIS A 166 1.47 10.19 13.87
CA HIS A 166 1.65 8.80 14.29
C HIS A 166 2.86 8.15 13.61
N ALA A 167 3.03 8.36 12.29
CA ALA A 167 4.18 7.82 11.55
C ALA A 167 5.51 8.38 12.09
N ARG A 168 5.56 9.69 12.41
CA ARG A 168 6.72 10.33 13.03
C ARG A 168 7.04 9.73 14.40
N LEU A 169 6.04 9.58 15.25
CA LEU A 169 6.21 8.99 16.58
C LEU A 169 6.76 7.56 16.50
N ARG A 170 6.19 6.75 15.60
CA ARG A 170 6.66 5.36 15.38
C ARG A 170 8.10 5.28 14.90
N ALA A 171 8.49 6.14 13.97
CA ALA A 171 9.88 6.18 13.48
C ALA A 171 10.88 6.51 14.59
N LEU A 172 10.51 7.42 15.51
CA LEU A 172 11.35 7.74 16.68
C LEU A 172 11.42 6.60 17.70
N GLU A 173 10.33 5.90 17.95
CA GLU A 173 10.28 4.71 18.83
C GLU A 173 11.13 3.56 18.27
N GLU A 174 11.08 3.30 16.98
CA GLU A 174 11.90 2.29 16.31
C GLU A 174 13.37 2.66 16.40
N ARG A 175 13.73 3.91 16.11
CA ARG A 175 15.12 4.40 16.20
C ARG A 175 15.67 4.33 17.63
N GLU A 176 14.84 4.69 18.64
CA GLU A 176 15.23 4.55 20.06
C GLU A 176 15.50 3.09 20.42
N THR A 177 14.65 2.17 19.95
CA THR A 177 14.81 0.73 20.19
C THR A 177 16.09 0.18 19.55
N GLU A 178 16.38 0.56 18.31
CA GLU A 178 17.60 0.18 17.59
C GLU A 178 18.86 0.69 18.30
N LEU A 179 18.85 1.97 18.70
CA LEU A 179 20.00 2.56 19.37
C LEU A 179 20.27 1.90 20.74
N ARG A 180 19.21 1.61 21.51
CA ARG A 180 19.34 0.88 22.78
C ARG A 180 19.87 -0.55 22.59
N ALA A 181 19.39 -1.25 21.57
CA ALA A 181 19.87 -2.59 21.26
C ALA A 181 21.36 -2.57 20.89
N LYS A 182 21.79 -1.61 20.07
CA LYS A 182 23.18 -1.41 19.68
C LYS A 182 24.06 -1.05 20.87
N GLN A 183 23.61 -0.12 21.72
CA GLN A 183 24.30 0.26 22.95
C GLN A 183 24.53 -0.94 23.87
N GLU A 184 23.50 -1.76 24.06
CA GLU A 184 23.60 -2.94 24.93
C GLU A 184 24.54 -4.03 24.34
N GLU A 185 24.58 -4.17 23.02
CA GLU A 185 25.53 -5.06 22.35
C GLU A 185 26.96 -4.60 22.55
N VAL A 186 27.25 -3.33 22.31
CA VAL A 186 28.59 -2.76 22.50
C VAL A 186 28.98 -2.82 23.96
N ARG A 187 28.06 -2.53 24.90
CA ARG A 187 28.31 -2.59 26.33
C ARG A 187 28.79 -3.97 26.79
N ARG A 188 28.18 -5.04 26.23
CA ARG A 188 28.63 -6.43 26.54
C ARG A 188 30.03 -6.73 26.05
N LYS A 189 30.50 -6.09 25.01
CA LYS A 189 31.83 -6.25 24.42
C LYS A 189 32.84 -5.18 24.89
N ALA A 190 32.41 -4.21 25.68
CA ALA A 190 33.19 -3.00 25.99
C ALA A 190 34.56 -3.29 26.59
N ASP A 191 34.65 -4.26 27.53
CA ASP A 191 35.93 -4.59 28.18
C ASP A 191 36.91 -5.24 27.20
N TYR A 192 36.40 -6.07 26.30
CA TYR A 192 37.22 -6.65 25.22
C TYR A 192 37.68 -5.56 24.24
N LEU A 193 36.80 -4.69 23.80
CA LEU A 193 37.13 -3.60 22.88
C LEU A 193 38.17 -2.63 23.49
N ARG A 194 38.03 -2.28 24.78
CA ARG A 194 39.01 -1.49 25.52
C ARG A 194 40.37 -2.17 25.58
N HIS A 195 40.39 -3.46 25.85
CA HIS A 195 41.61 -4.25 25.85
C HIS A 195 42.30 -4.23 24.49
N VAL A 196 41.57 -4.43 23.39
CA VAL A 196 42.10 -4.37 22.01
C VAL A 196 42.74 -3.01 21.72
N VAL A 197 42.01 -1.92 21.99
CA VAL A 197 42.51 -0.56 21.76
C VAL A 197 43.76 -0.28 22.60
N GLU A 198 43.78 -0.68 23.89
CA GLU A 198 44.88 -0.44 24.79
C GLU A 198 46.12 -1.27 24.40
N GLU A 199 45.96 -2.56 24.11
CA GLU A 199 47.08 -3.47 23.75
C GLU A 199 47.77 -3.01 22.47
N ILE A 200 47.00 -2.69 21.42
CA ILE A 200 47.56 -2.23 20.12
C ILE A 200 48.16 -0.82 20.25
N SER A 201 47.48 0.10 20.95
CA SER A 201 47.97 1.48 21.14
C SER A 201 49.26 1.51 21.96
N ARG A 202 49.39 0.67 23.02
CA ARG A 202 50.61 0.55 23.82
C ARG A 202 51.78 -0.02 23.01
N ALA A 203 51.51 -0.97 22.12
CA ALA A 203 52.50 -1.55 21.23
C ALA A 203 52.90 -0.60 20.09
N ALA A 204 52.03 0.33 19.71
CA ALA A 204 52.22 1.35 18.66
C ALA A 204 52.91 0.79 17.40
N PRO A 205 52.37 -0.23 16.73
CA PRO A 205 52.95 -0.79 15.50
C PRO A 205 52.92 0.22 14.36
N LYS A 206 53.99 0.20 13.53
CA LYS A 206 54.09 1.09 12.35
C LYS A 206 54.01 0.28 11.07
N VAL A 207 53.33 0.81 10.07
CA VAL A 207 53.23 0.15 8.75
C VAL A 207 54.62 -0.08 8.16
N GLY A 208 54.91 -1.32 7.76
CA GLY A 208 56.21 -1.74 7.21
C GLY A 208 57.32 -1.95 8.24
N GLU A 209 57.04 -1.80 9.54
CA GLU A 209 57.98 -2.04 10.63
C GLU A 209 58.46 -3.50 10.67
N ASP A 210 57.55 -4.43 10.44
CA ASP A 210 57.78 -5.87 10.37
C ASP A 210 58.82 -6.22 9.30
N VAL A 211 58.68 -5.71 8.12
CA VAL A 211 59.61 -5.93 7.00
C VAL A 211 60.97 -5.30 7.29
N THR A 212 60.97 -4.08 7.84
CA THR A 212 62.23 -3.39 8.21
C THR A 212 63.00 -4.15 9.27
N LEU A 213 62.31 -4.56 10.34
CA LEU A 213 62.94 -5.33 11.45
C LEU A 213 63.42 -6.72 11.00
N GLU A 214 62.68 -7.39 10.09
CA GLU A 214 63.13 -8.66 9.53
C GLU A 214 64.45 -8.50 8.74
N GLY A 215 64.50 -7.45 7.88
CA GLY A 215 65.73 -7.15 7.13
C GLY A 215 66.91 -6.81 8.03
N GLU A 216 66.69 -6.03 9.11
CA GLU A 216 67.71 -5.65 10.08
C GLU A 216 68.16 -6.88 10.92
N ALA A 217 67.24 -7.69 11.42
CA ALA A 217 67.52 -8.91 12.15
C ALA A 217 68.34 -9.90 11.34
N ARG A 218 68.00 -10.10 10.05
CA ARG A 218 68.73 -10.99 9.15
C ARG A 218 70.18 -10.53 8.94
N ARG A 219 70.39 -9.21 8.77
CA ARG A 219 71.72 -8.63 8.63
C ARG A 219 72.55 -8.82 9.90
N LEU A 220 72.03 -8.52 11.07
CA LEU A 220 72.71 -8.66 12.35
C LEU A 220 72.99 -10.12 12.72
N ALA A 221 72.02 -11.03 12.46
CA ALA A 221 72.22 -12.47 12.74
C ALA A 221 73.35 -13.10 11.88
N HIS A 222 73.61 -12.56 10.70
CA HIS A 222 74.63 -13.02 9.77
C HIS A 222 75.83 -12.07 9.67
N ALA A 223 75.99 -11.15 10.63
CA ALA A 223 76.98 -10.10 10.57
C ALA A 223 78.43 -10.68 10.42
N ASP A 224 78.76 -11.71 11.23
CA ASP A 224 80.05 -12.37 11.18
C ASP A 224 80.33 -13.04 9.82
N ASP A 225 79.31 -13.76 9.27
CA ASP A 225 79.47 -14.43 7.98
C ASP A 225 79.52 -13.40 6.82
N LEU A 226 78.68 -12.35 6.86
CA LEU A 226 78.71 -11.28 5.88
C LEU A 226 80.06 -10.54 5.87
N GLY A 227 80.57 -10.22 7.06
CA GLY A 227 81.87 -9.58 7.19
C GLY A 227 83.03 -10.48 6.71
N ARG A 228 82.98 -11.76 7.00
CA ARG A 228 83.94 -12.75 6.52
C ARG A 228 83.90 -12.87 4.98
N LEU A 229 82.69 -13.08 4.39
CA LEU A 229 82.50 -13.24 2.97
C LEU A 229 82.89 -11.98 2.20
N SER A 230 82.65 -10.81 2.74
CA SER A 230 82.98 -9.52 2.10
C SER A 230 84.53 -9.34 2.07
N ARG A 231 85.22 -9.70 3.14
CA ARG A 231 86.70 -9.71 3.18
C ARG A 231 87.28 -10.75 2.22
N GLU A 232 86.69 -11.94 2.14
CA GLU A 232 87.11 -12.97 1.19
C GLU A 232 86.91 -12.51 -0.24
N LEU A 233 85.79 -11.80 -0.53
CA LEU A 233 85.53 -11.20 -1.85
C LEU A 233 86.61 -10.14 -2.18
N GLU A 234 86.88 -9.21 -1.26
CA GLU A 234 87.95 -8.22 -1.40
C GLU A 234 89.26 -8.85 -1.74
N GLN A 235 89.68 -9.92 -0.99
CA GLN A 235 90.90 -10.63 -1.26
C GLN A 235 90.91 -11.35 -2.60
N ALA A 236 89.80 -11.94 -3.01
CA ALA A 236 89.67 -12.60 -4.32
C ALA A 236 89.76 -11.63 -5.51
N LEU A 237 89.43 -10.36 -5.30
CA LEU A 237 89.48 -9.27 -6.29
C LEU A 237 90.90 -8.65 -6.39
N ASP A 238 91.90 -9.29 -5.83
CA ASP A 238 93.29 -8.79 -5.97
C ASP A 238 93.68 -8.59 -7.40
N ALA A 239 94.10 -7.38 -7.72
CA ALA A 239 94.42 -6.93 -9.07
C ALA A 239 95.70 -7.59 -9.67
N GLY A 240 96.37 -8.53 -8.95
CA GLY A 240 97.58 -9.18 -9.42
C GLY A 240 97.42 -9.90 -10.75
N GLY A 241 96.25 -10.55 -10.98
CA GLY A 241 95.90 -11.16 -12.27
C GLY A 241 95.76 -10.16 -13.44
N LEU A 242 95.08 -9.05 -13.19
CA LEU A 242 94.90 -7.96 -14.20
C LEU A 242 96.21 -7.20 -14.41
N ALA A 243 97.02 -6.95 -13.39
CA ALA A 243 98.37 -6.36 -13.50
C ALA A 243 99.29 -7.21 -14.37
N ARG A 244 99.24 -8.51 -14.23
CA ARG A 244 99.95 -9.46 -15.06
C ARG A 244 99.40 -9.41 -16.52
N ALA A 245 98.11 -9.36 -16.72
CA ALA A 245 97.44 -9.20 -18.02
C ALA A 245 97.91 -7.89 -18.71
N ALA A 246 97.97 -6.77 -17.95
CA ALA A 246 98.47 -5.47 -18.45
C ALA A 246 99.87 -5.51 -18.95
N LYS A 247 100.72 -6.20 -18.19
CA LYS A 247 102.15 -6.40 -18.63
C LYS A 247 102.29 -7.25 -19.90
N ILE A 248 101.48 -8.30 -20.02
CA ILE A 248 101.41 -9.16 -21.20
C ILE A 248 100.87 -8.35 -22.41
N LEU A 249 99.76 -7.63 -22.17
CA LEU A 249 99.17 -6.78 -23.25
C LEU A 249 100.16 -5.72 -23.71
N GLY A 250 100.87 -5.04 -22.82
CA GLY A 250 101.94 -4.09 -23.24
C GLY A 250 103.06 -4.75 -24.00
N GLY A 251 103.25 -6.05 -23.85
CA GLY A 251 104.14 -6.85 -24.73
C GLY A 251 103.57 -7.08 -26.12
N LEU A 252 102.25 -7.40 -26.20
CA LEU A 252 101.54 -7.65 -27.39
C LEU A 252 101.40 -6.34 -28.28
N GLU A 253 101.09 -5.21 -27.69
CA GLU A 253 101.01 -3.92 -28.30
C GLU A 253 102.29 -3.49 -29.01
N ARG A 254 103.44 -3.88 -28.44
CA ARG A 254 104.75 -3.61 -29.09
C ARG A 254 105.03 -4.47 -30.34
N LEU A 255 104.36 -5.65 -30.39
CA LEU A 255 104.52 -6.57 -31.50
C LEU A 255 103.45 -6.36 -32.60
N ASP A 256 102.23 -6.06 -32.15
CA ASP A 256 101.05 -5.78 -33.01
C ASP A 256 100.19 -4.62 -32.40
N PRO A 257 100.31 -3.39 -32.98
CA PRO A 257 99.61 -2.19 -32.57
C PRO A 257 98.06 -2.33 -32.61
N ALA A 258 97.53 -3.27 -33.44
CA ALA A 258 96.09 -3.52 -33.51
C ALA A 258 95.48 -4.01 -32.18
N THR A 259 96.28 -4.57 -31.27
CA THR A 259 95.86 -5.03 -29.95
C THR A 259 95.62 -3.89 -28.93
N GLY A 260 95.99 -2.65 -29.31
CA GLY A 260 95.83 -1.47 -28.45
C GLY A 260 94.40 -1.20 -28.01
N GLN A 261 93.43 -1.57 -28.86
CA GLN A 261 91.97 -1.48 -28.47
C GLN A 261 91.61 -2.32 -27.27
N TRP A 262 92.43 -3.35 -26.93
CA TRP A 262 92.17 -4.17 -25.74
C TRP A 262 92.59 -3.48 -24.42
N ARG A 263 93.38 -2.39 -24.56
CA ARG A 263 93.80 -1.55 -23.44
C ARG A 263 92.59 -0.94 -22.75
N GLU A 264 91.67 -0.37 -23.51
CA GLU A 264 90.41 0.22 -22.94
C GLU A 264 89.57 -0.80 -22.20
N LEU A 265 89.46 -2.03 -22.73
CA LEU A 265 88.74 -3.13 -22.08
C LEU A 265 89.42 -3.55 -20.78
N LEU A 266 90.75 -3.59 -20.76
CA LEU A 266 91.51 -3.96 -19.54
C LEU A 266 91.42 -2.87 -18.48
N ASP A 267 91.54 -1.60 -18.89
CA ASP A 267 91.46 -0.45 -17.98
C ASP A 267 90.02 -0.35 -17.37
N ALA A 268 88.97 -0.61 -18.18
CA ALA A 268 87.63 -0.72 -17.68
C ALA A 268 87.46 -1.90 -16.70
N ALA A 269 88.08 -3.04 -16.96
CA ALA A 269 88.10 -4.18 -16.04
C ALA A 269 88.77 -3.83 -14.70
N PHE A 270 89.91 -3.12 -14.78
CA PHE A 270 90.58 -2.62 -13.57
C PHE A 270 89.69 -1.71 -12.74
N ALA A 271 89.08 -0.70 -13.36
CA ALA A 271 88.20 0.24 -12.71
C ALA A 271 87.01 -0.47 -12.01
N ASN A 272 86.33 -1.41 -12.71
CA ASN A 272 85.21 -2.17 -12.16
C ASN A 272 85.63 -3.08 -10.98
N VAL A 273 86.78 -3.71 -11.09
CA VAL A 273 87.34 -4.58 -9.96
C VAL A 273 87.72 -3.73 -8.75
N GLU A 274 88.30 -2.55 -8.96
CA GLU A 274 88.66 -1.62 -7.90
C GLU A 274 87.43 -1.06 -7.20
N GLU A 275 86.38 -0.69 -7.99
CA GLU A 275 85.08 -0.23 -7.48
C GLU A 275 84.40 -1.34 -6.64
N LEU A 276 84.33 -2.57 -7.15
CA LEU A 276 83.73 -3.70 -6.42
C LEU A 276 84.55 -4.05 -5.14
N SER A 277 85.88 -4.02 -5.21
CA SER A 277 86.76 -4.25 -4.05
C SER A 277 86.53 -3.16 -2.98
N THR A 278 86.41 -1.90 -3.40
CA THR A 278 86.15 -0.78 -2.48
C THR A 278 84.75 -0.93 -1.86
N ALA A 279 83.71 -1.24 -2.67
CA ALA A 279 82.39 -1.48 -2.19
C ALA A 279 82.32 -2.65 -1.17
N ALA A 280 83.09 -3.78 -1.44
CA ALA A 280 83.14 -4.91 -0.53
C ALA A 280 83.82 -4.55 0.81
N ARG A 281 84.91 -3.75 0.76
CA ARG A 281 85.60 -3.24 1.95
C ARG A 281 84.73 -2.29 2.77
N GLU A 282 84.10 -1.32 2.15
CA GLU A 282 83.18 -0.38 2.81
C GLU A 282 82.01 -1.14 3.44
N TYR A 283 81.43 -2.10 2.73
CA TYR A 283 80.36 -2.94 3.26
C TYR A 283 80.88 -3.77 4.49
N ALA A 284 82.02 -4.40 4.41
CA ALA A 284 82.61 -5.17 5.55
C ALA A 284 82.93 -4.28 6.76
N ALA A 285 83.35 -3.02 6.53
CA ALA A 285 83.61 -2.06 7.61
C ALA A 285 82.34 -1.51 8.23
N GLY A 286 81.26 -1.47 7.51
CA GLY A 286 79.96 -1.02 7.98
C GLY A 286 79.12 -2.11 8.69
N ILE A 287 79.57 -3.37 8.68
CA ILE A 287 78.96 -4.47 9.44
C ILE A 287 79.41 -4.44 10.85
N ASP A 288 78.53 -4.03 11.77
CA ASP A 288 78.77 -4.09 13.21
C ASP A 288 77.96 -5.25 13.81
N ALA A 289 78.59 -6.18 14.47
CA ALA A 289 77.92 -7.26 15.20
C ALA A 289 77.43 -6.68 16.54
N ASP A 290 76.16 -6.29 16.61
CA ASP A 290 75.55 -5.78 17.85
C ASP A 290 74.52 -6.80 18.40
N PRO A 291 74.88 -7.66 19.32
CA PRO A 291 73.99 -8.65 19.93
C PRO A 291 72.94 -8.02 20.81
N GLU A 292 73.14 -6.84 21.40
CA GLU A 292 72.15 -6.16 22.21
C GLU A 292 71.05 -5.64 21.30
N ARG A 293 71.40 -5.01 20.18
CA ARG A 293 70.48 -4.54 19.18
C ARG A 293 69.70 -5.68 18.54
N LEU A 294 70.32 -6.81 18.23
CA LEU A 294 69.60 -7.98 17.72
C LEU A 294 68.53 -8.44 18.72
N GLY A 295 68.91 -8.53 20.02
CA GLY A 295 68.00 -8.90 21.10
C GLY A 295 66.83 -7.93 21.25
N GLU A 296 67.02 -6.62 21.02
CA GLU A 296 65.91 -5.62 20.96
C GLU A 296 64.97 -5.85 19.79
N ILE A 297 65.54 -6.08 18.60
CA ILE A 297 64.75 -6.31 17.38
C ILE A 297 63.93 -7.60 17.53
N GLU A 298 64.53 -8.68 18.05
CA GLU A 298 63.81 -9.95 18.28
C GLU A 298 62.65 -9.79 19.26
N ARG A 299 62.84 -9.08 20.36
CA ARG A 299 61.75 -8.74 21.31
C ARG A 299 60.66 -7.93 20.65
N ARG A 300 61.02 -6.97 19.81
CA ARG A 300 60.05 -6.14 19.08
C ARG A 300 59.31 -6.97 18.03
N ARG A 301 59.97 -7.82 17.29
CA ARG A 301 59.37 -8.75 16.33
C ARG A 301 58.41 -9.73 17.02
N ASP A 302 58.79 -10.28 18.16
CA ASP A 302 57.91 -11.15 18.95
C ASP A 302 56.64 -10.42 19.40
N ALA A 303 56.77 -9.17 19.83
CA ALA A 303 55.61 -8.33 20.19
C ALA A 303 54.69 -8.08 19.00
N LEU A 304 55.24 -7.73 17.83
CA LEU A 304 54.47 -7.55 16.59
C LEU A 304 53.80 -8.85 16.14
N PHE A 305 54.54 -9.98 16.19
CA PHE A 305 54.02 -11.30 15.82
C PHE A 305 52.79 -11.69 16.68
N LYS A 306 52.84 -11.43 17.98
CA LYS A 306 51.70 -11.67 18.90
C LYS A 306 50.49 -10.84 18.51
N LEU A 307 50.68 -9.59 18.09
CA LEU A 307 49.59 -8.72 17.62
C LEU A 307 49.02 -9.22 16.29
N LEU A 308 49.90 -9.60 15.35
CA LEU A 308 49.49 -10.15 14.05
C LEU A 308 48.67 -11.43 14.21
N GLN A 309 49.07 -12.31 15.13
CA GLN A 309 48.37 -13.56 15.40
C GLN A 309 46.96 -13.35 16.01
N LYS A 310 46.79 -12.27 16.79
CA LYS A 310 45.52 -11.97 17.48
C LYS A 310 44.55 -11.13 16.62
N TYR A 311 45.07 -10.14 15.90
CA TYR A 311 44.28 -9.04 15.39
C TYR A 311 44.26 -8.87 13.86
N GLY A 312 45.13 -9.61 13.14
CA GLY A 312 45.15 -9.60 11.69
C GLY A 312 46.49 -9.99 11.09
N PRO A 313 46.51 -10.48 9.82
CA PRO A 313 47.69 -11.04 9.20
C PRO A 313 48.78 -10.01 8.87
N ALA A 314 48.47 -8.71 8.82
CA ALA A 314 49.43 -7.65 8.54
C ALA A 314 49.23 -6.45 9.50
N VAL A 315 50.27 -5.62 9.67
CA VAL A 315 50.22 -4.44 10.56
C VAL A 315 49.08 -3.47 10.19
N PRO A 316 48.77 -3.22 8.91
CA PRO A 316 47.56 -2.42 8.55
C PRO A 316 46.26 -3.02 9.09
N ASP A 317 46.12 -4.35 9.09
CA ASP A 317 44.91 -5.02 9.58
C ASP A 317 44.77 -4.87 11.10
N VAL A 318 45.89 -4.97 11.83
CA VAL A 318 45.95 -4.74 13.29
C VAL A 318 45.52 -3.31 13.62
N LEU A 319 46.00 -2.32 12.86
CA LEU A 319 45.61 -0.92 13.04
C LEU A 319 44.13 -0.69 12.70
N ALA A 320 43.64 -1.31 11.63
CA ALA A 320 42.21 -1.25 11.25
C ALA A 320 41.32 -1.88 12.36
N THR A 321 41.76 -2.99 12.97
CA THR A 321 41.05 -3.61 14.11
C THR A 321 40.98 -2.67 15.33
N ARG A 322 42.08 -1.97 15.65
CA ARG A 322 42.11 -0.96 16.72
C ARG A 322 41.13 0.17 16.42
N ASP A 323 41.14 0.70 15.19
CA ASP A 323 40.30 1.84 14.79
C ASP A 323 38.83 1.46 14.78
N ALA A 324 38.52 0.23 14.34
CA ALA A 324 37.15 -0.32 14.41
C ALA A 324 36.66 -0.46 15.86
N ALA A 325 37.53 -1.02 16.74
CA ALA A 325 37.20 -1.16 18.17
C ALA A 325 37.03 0.20 18.87
N ALA A 326 37.86 1.17 18.54
CA ALA A 326 37.72 2.54 19.05
C ALA A 326 36.41 3.21 18.57
N HIS A 327 36.05 3.02 17.31
CA HIS A 327 34.79 3.54 16.75
C HIS A 327 33.58 2.89 17.42
N GLU A 328 33.61 1.57 17.67
CA GLU A 328 32.51 0.92 18.41
C GLU A 328 32.39 1.47 19.85
N LEU A 329 33.49 1.75 20.53
CA LEU A 329 33.45 2.33 21.88
C LEU A 329 32.93 3.77 21.90
N ASP A 330 33.20 4.60 20.87
CA ASP A 330 32.70 5.96 20.72
C ASP A 330 31.16 6.00 20.67
N VAL A 331 30.54 4.94 20.12
CA VAL A 331 29.08 4.77 20.14
C VAL A 331 28.53 4.66 21.56
N LEU A 332 29.28 4.11 22.54
CA LEU A 332 28.84 4.06 23.94
C LEU A 332 28.88 5.44 24.59
N ASP A 333 29.91 6.22 24.32
CA ASP A 333 30.10 7.52 24.93
C ASP A 333 29.07 8.55 24.41
N THR A 334 28.64 8.42 23.14
CA THR A 334 27.63 9.30 22.53
C THR A 334 26.20 8.80 22.72
N ALA A 335 25.97 7.48 22.86
CA ALA A 335 24.64 6.88 22.90
C ALA A 335 23.73 7.44 24.00
N ASP A 336 24.27 7.75 25.16
CA ASP A 336 23.48 8.32 26.27
C ASP A 336 22.96 9.73 25.94
N LEU A 337 23.73 10.53 25.21
CA LEU A 337 23.32 11.85 24.76
C LEU A 337 22.27 11.73 23.65
N ASP A 338 22.53 10.87 22.66
CA ASP A 338 21.61 10.61 21.55
C ASP A 338 20.27 10.05 22.05
N LEU A 339 20.27 9.15 23.05
CA LEU A 339 19.06 8.61 23.65
C LEU A 339 18.24 9.68 24.40
N ARG A 340 18.90 10.63 25.06
CA ARG A 340 18.21 11.76 25.70
C ARG A 340 17.55 12.66 24.68
N GLU A 341 18.26 13.01 23.62
CA GLU A 341 17.73 13.82 22.53
C GLU A 341 16.56 13.11 21.82
N LEU A 342 16.68 11.82 21.54
CA LEU A 342 15.60 11.00 20.97
C LEU A 342 14.38 10.95 21.92
N ALA A 343 14.58 10.84 23.23
CA ALA A 343 13.50 10.84 24.21
C ALA A 343 12.75 12.19 24.22
N GLU A 344 13.45 13.31 24.10
CA GLU A 344 12.84 14.64 23.98
C GLU A 344 12.03 14.77 22.67
N GLN A 345 12.62 14.36 21.54
CA GLN A 345 11.95 14.36 20.25
C GLN A 345 10.70 13.47 20.27
N ARG A 346 10.78 12.26 20.85
CA ARG A 346 9.65 11.36 21.04
C ARG A 346 8.56 11.98 21.90
N ALA A 347 8.91 12.62 23.01
CA ALA A 347 7.93 13.28 23.88
C ALA A 347 7.21 14.43 23.15
N ALA A 348 7.92 15.21 22.36
CA ALA A 348 7.34 16.26 21.52
C ALA A 348 6.41 15.67 20.43
N ALA A 349 6.84 14.61 19.73
CA ALA A 349 6.03 13.91 18.73
C ALA A 349 4.77 13.28 19.35
N ALA A 350 4.87 12.70 20.55
CA ALA A 350 3.72 12.16 21.28
C ALA A 350 2.70 13.25 21.63
N GLN A 351 3.14 14.43 22.03
CA GLN A 351 2.26 15.58 22.28
C GLN A 351 1.61 16.10 20.99
N GLU A 352 2.35 16.14 19.87
CA GLU A 352 1.81 16.50 18.56
C GLU A 352 0.73 15.52 18.13
N PHE A 353 1.00 14.21 18.24
CA PHE A 353 0.05 13.16 17.94
C PHE A 353 -1.21 13.23 18.81
N ALA A 354 -1.07 13.45 20.11
CA ALA A 354 -2.21 13.62 21.03
C ALA A 354 -3.08 14.85 20.66
N ARG A 355 -2.44 15.98 20.28
CA ARG A 355 -3.16 17.18 19.80
C ARG A 355 -3.92 16.90 18.49
N ALA A 356 -3.27 16.23 17.52
CA ALA A 356 -3.91 15.86 16.26
C ALA A 356 -5.11 14.94 16.49
N CYS A 357 -4.98 13.92 17.34
CA CYS A 357 -6.09 13.07 17.77
C CYS A 357 -7.23 13.88 18.42
N GLY A 358 -6.91 14.82 19.29
CA GLY A 358 -7.90 15.69 19.94
C GLY A 358 -8.69 16.55 18.94
N ALA A 359 -8.02 17.08 17.92
CA ALA A 359 -8.66 17.84 16.84
C ALA A 359 -9.60 16.97 16.02
N LEU A 360 -9.14 15.78 15.58
CA LEU A 360 -9.96 14.80 14.86
C LEU A 360 -11.18 14.36 15.68
N SER A 361 -10.99 14.05 16.97
CA SER A 361 -12.10 13.70 17.91
C SER A 361 -13.12 14.84 18.02
N GLY A 362 -12.68 16.07 17.99
CA GLY A 362 -13.57 17.24 17.97
C GLY A 362 -14.45 17.27 16.72
N LYS A 363 -13.86 17.06 15.56
CA LYS A 363 -14.58 16.99 14.27
C LYS A 363 -15.56 15.81 14.24
N ARG A 364 -15.10 14.62 14.65
CA ARG A 364 -15.94 13.40 14.70
C ARG A 364 -17.16 13.59 15.61
N ARG A 365 -17.00 14.15 16.80
CA ARG A 365 -18.12 14.42 17.72
C ARG A 365 -19.15 15.35 17.11
N GLN A 366 -18.73 16.45 16.50
CA GLN A 366 -19.64 17.38 15.83
C GLN A 366 -20.32 16.73 14.62
N GLY A 367 -19.56 16.01 13.79
CA GLY A 367 -20.07 15.26 12.65
C GLY A 367 -21.06 14.19 13.08
N ALA A 368 -20.77 13.42 14.12
CA ALA A 368 -21.63 12.38 14.71
C ALA A 368 -22.99 12.93 15.15
N GLN A 369 -23.01 14.06 15.85
CA GLN A 369 -24.24 14.70 16.28
C GLN A 369 -25.09 15.17 15.09
N ARG A 370 -24.45 15.84 14.10
CA ARG A 370 -25.15 16.30 12.89
C ARG A 370 -25.71 15.14 12.07
N LEU A 371 -24.89 14.08 11.88
CA LEU A 371 -25.29 12.88 11.14
C LEU A 371 -26.44 12.16 11.83
N ALA A 372 -26.34 11.93 13.14
CA ALA A 372 -27.38 11.28 13.92
C ALA A 372 -28.71 12.04 13.86
N GLN A 373 -28.69 13.37 13.97
CA GLN A 373 -29.90 14.20 13.85
C GLN A 373 -30.49 14.15 12.44
N ALA A 374 -29.65 14.28 11.41
CA ALA A 374 -30.10 14.25 10.01
C ALA A 374 -30.78 12.92 9.66
N LEU A 375 -30.20 11.81 10.12
CA LEU A 375 -30.74 10.46 9.90
C LEU A 375 -32.01 10.23 10.72
N THR A 376 -32.02 10.57 12.00
CA THR A 376 -33.21 10.42 12.86
C THR A 376 -34.43 11.12 12.27
N ARG A 377 -34.26 12.28 11.63
CA ARG A 377 -35.36 12.98 10.93
C ARG A 377 -35.86 12.25 9.69
N ARG A 378 -35.05 11.40 9.09
CA ARG A 378 -35.40 10.67 7.85
C ARG A 378 -36.02 9.29 8.13
N LEU A 379 -35.93 8.75 9.36
CA LEU A 379 -36.48 7.43 9.68
C LEU A 379 -38.02 7.39 9.75
N PRO A 380 -38.74 8.37 10.36
CA PRO A 380 -40.20 8.33 10.43
C PRO A 380 -40.89 8.25 9.04
N PRO A 381 -40.52 9.07 8.05
CA PRO A 381 -41.10 8.95 6.70
C PRO A 381 -40.84 7.57 6.05
N LEU A 382 -39.83 6.86 6.45
CA LEU A 382 -39.49 5.53 5.94
C LEU A 382 -40.15 4.38 6.72
N GLY A 383 -41.18 4.68 7.52
CA GLY A 383 -41.94 3.69 8.27
C GLY A 383 -41.32 3.29 9.61
N MET A 384 -40.47 4.13 10.16
CA MET A 384 -39.83 3.93 11.48
C MET A 384 -40.11 5.14 12.39
N PRO A 385 -41.33 5.32 12.88
CA PRO A 385 -41.76 6.55 13.57
C PRO A 385 -41.00 6.80 14.87
N ALA A 386 -40.61 5.76 15.61
CA ALA A 386 -39.81 5.84 16.82
C ALA A 386 -38.29 5.67 16.57
N GLY A 387 -37.92 5.60 15.29
CA GLY A 387 -36.55 5.34 14.89
C GLY A 387 -35.58 6.45 15.32
N ARG A 388 -34.49 6.07 15.97
CA ARG A 388 -33.37 6.93 16.34
C ARG A 388 -32.06 6.35 15.83
N PHE A 389 -31.26 7.20 15.20
CA PHE A 389 -29.92 6.85 14.78
C PHE A 389 -28.90 7.43 15.75
N VAL A 390 -27.91 6.64 16.13
CA VAL A 390 -26.85 7.02 17.05
C VAL A 390 -25.50 6.70 16.42
N VAL A 391 -24.58 7.63 16.50
CA VAL A 391 -23.18 7.41 16.14
C VAL A 391 -22.40 7.28 17.45
N ASP A 392 -21.96 6.09 17.74
CA ASP A 392 -21.15 5.80 18.93
C ASP A 392 -19.66 6.00 18.63
N LEU A 393 -18.98 6.68 19.55
CA LEU A 393 -17.55 6.97 19.50
C LEU A 393 -16.89 6.34 20.72
N SER A 394 -16.39 5.12 20.57
CA SER A 394 -15.74 4.36 21.64
C SER A 394 -14.23 4.60 21.63
N LEU A 395 -13.67 5.05 22.77
CA LEU A 395 -12.23 5.30 22.89
C LEU A 395 -11.44 3.99 22.86
N PHE A 396 -10.34 3.98 22.10
CA PHE A 396 -9.36 2.92 22.16
C PHE A 396 -8.52 3.02 23.44
N ALA A 397 -7.97 1.91 23.89
CA ALA A 397 -7.04 1.88 25.03
C ALA A 397 -5.78 2.74 24.75
N ALA A 398 -5.35 2.80 23.49
CA ALA A 398 -4.31 3.71 23.00
C ALA A 398 -4.70 4.24 21.62
N PRO A 399 -4.46 5.53 21.33
CA PRO A 399 -4.69 6.11 20.01
C PRO A 399 -3.89 5.38 18.93
N ARG A 400 -4.44 5.36 17.71
CA ARG A 400 -3.87 4.69 16.53
C ARG A 400 -3.66 5.69 15.39
N GLY A 401 -3.04 5.24 14.31
CA GLY A 401 -2.81 6.09 13.13
C GLY A 401 -4.09 6.57 12.43
N ASP A 402 -5.25 6.06 12.81
CA ASP A 402 -6.58 6.44 12.35
C ASP A 402 -7.40 7.21 13.40
N GLY A 403 -6.82 7.53 14.55
CA GLY A 403 -7.43 8.33 15.61
C GLY A 403 -7.49 7.66 16.97
N ALA A 404 -8.21 8.30 17.89
CA ALA A 404 -8.36 7.85 19.27
C ALA A 404 -9.63 7.01 19.50
N GLU A 405 -10.57 6.99 18.54
CA GLU A 405 -11.88 6.34 18.71
C GLU A 405 -12.21 5.36 17.58
N GLY A 406 -12.91 4.28 17.94
CA GLY A 406 -13.71 3.48 17.02
C GLY A 406 -15.06 4.14 16.77
N VAL A 407 -15.59 3.99 15.56
CA VAL A 407 -16.88 4.53 15.14
C VAL A 407 -17.84 3.38 14.90
N SER A 408 -19.04 3.45 15.52
CA SER A 408 -20.10 2.49 15.31
C SER A 408 -21.44 3.18 15.07
N PHE A 409 -22.14 2.77 14.02
CA PHE A 409 -23.47 3.23 13.71
C PHE A 409 -24.49 2.31 14.38
N LEU A 410 -25.30 2.89 15.27
CA LEU A 410 -26.33 2.19 16.01
C LEU A 410 -27.71 2.73 15.63
N VAL A 411 -28.71 1.88 15.73
CA VAL A 411 -30.11 2.28 15.51
C VAL A 411 -30.99 1.73 16.62
N GLN A 412 -31.92 2.55 17.11
CA GLN A 412 -33.02 2.20 17.99
C GLN A 412 -34.29 2.33 17.15
N LEU A 413 -34.99 1.22 16.91
CA LEU A 413 -36.19 1.20 16.05
C LEU A 413 -37.50 1.42 16.84
N ASN A 414 -37.52 0.99 18.10
CA ASN A 414 -38.70 1.10 18.96
C ASN A 414 -38.36 1.80 20.27
N GLU A 415 -39.34 2.49 20.85
CA GLU A 415 -39.20 3.11 22.16
C GLU A 415 -38.97 2.03 23.25
N GLY A 416 -38.04 2.31 24.16
CA GLY A 416 -37.71 1.39 25.28
C GLY A 416 -36.69 0.28 24.92
N LEU A 417 -36.30 0.12 23.64
CA LEU A 417 -35.22 -0.78 23.26
C LEU A 417 -33.88 -0.06 23.26
N GLU A 418 -32.80 -0.78 23.50
CA GLU A 418 -31.45 -0.26 23.38
C GLU A 418 -31.07 -0.06 21.89
N ALA A 419 -30.24 0.94 21.62
CA ALA A 419 -29.64 1.12 20.30
C ALA A 419 -28.69 -0.05 19.99
N ARG A 420 -28.81 -0.63 18.80
CA ARG A 420 -28.03 -1.80 18.35
C ARG A 420 -27.23 -1.48 17.08
N PRO A 421 -26.08 -2.12 16.91
CA PRO A 421 -25.33 -2.02 15.64
C PRO A 421 -26.21 -2.37 14.43
N LEU A 422 -26.01 -1.67 13.32
CA LEU A 422 -26.74 -1.91 12.06
C LEU A 422 -26.73 -3.38 11.65
N ALA A 423 -25.60 -4.07 11.84
CA ALA A 423 -25.46 -5.50 11.57
C ALA A 423 -26.40 -6.41 12.37
N ARG A 424 -27.06 -5.88 13.41
CA ARG A 424 -27.99 -6.64 14.27
C ARG A 424 -29.46 -6.24 14.07
N VAL A 425 -29.76 -5.49 13.02
CA VAL A 425 -31.14 -5.19 12.61
C VAL A 425 -31.76 -6.48 12.07
N ALA A 426 -32.90 -6.86 12.63
CA ALA A 426 -33.51 -8.18 12.38
C ALA A 426 -34.26 -8.28 11.04
N SER A 427 -34.72 -7.14 10.47
CA SER A 427 -35.52 -7.11 9.25
C SER A 427 -34.72 -6.57 8.07
N GLY A 428 -34.65 -7.33 6.97
CA GLY A 428 -33.99 -6.90 5.72
C GLY A 428 -34.59 -5.60 5.17
N GLY A 429 -35.92 -5.46 5.17
CA GLY A 429 -36.60 -4.25 4.71
C GLY A 429 -36.30 -3.02 5.60
N GLU A 430 -36.22 -3.18 6.93
CA GLU A 430 -35.84 -2.09 7.83
C GLU A 430 -34.40 -1.66 7.58
N LEU A 431 -33.48 -2.62 7.45
CA LEU A 431 -32.08 -2.36 7.14
C LEU A 431 -31.95 -1.62 5.79
N SER A 432 -32.61 -2.09 4.73
CA SER A 432 -32.59 -1.43 3.42
C SER A 432 -33.09 0.02 3.48
N ARG A 433 -34.12 0.31 4.28
CA ARG A 433 -34.64 1.69 4.44
C ARG A 433 -33.70 2.57 5.28
N ILE A 434 -33.03 2.01 6.31
CA ILE A 434 -31.99 2.73 7.06
C ILE A 434 -30.81 3.04 6.14
N MET A 435 -30.39 2.08 5.31
CA MET A 435 -29.34 2.27 4.33
C MET A 435 -29.73 3.33 3.28
N LEU A 436 -30.99 3.34 2.84
CA LEU A 436 -31.51 4.40 1.98
C LEU A 436 -31.40 5.77 2.66
N ALA A 437 -31.83 5.90 3.93
CA ALA A 437 -31.69 7.14 4.69
C ALA A 437 -30.22 7.61 4.77
N LEU A 438 -29.30 6.68 5.06
CA LEU A 438 -27.86 6.93 5.10
C LEU A 438 -27.37 7.44 3.73
N LYS A 439 -27.71 6.76 2.64
CA LYS A 439 -27.29 7.12 1.29
C LYS A 439 -27.84 8.48 0.86
N VAL A 440 -29.05 8.86 1.26
CA VAL A 440 -29.58 10.20 0.99
C VAL A 440 -28.80 11.27 1.76
N VAL A 441 -28.54 11.06 3.04
CA VAL A 441 -27.80 12.05 3.87
C VAL A 441 -26.34 12.16 3.45
N LEU A 442 -25.73 11.05 3.07
CA LEU A 442 -24.33 10.97 2.66
C LEU A 442 -24.11 11.13 1.14
N ALA A 443 -25.17 11.44 0.37
CA ALA A 443 -25.12 11.44 -1.10
C ALA A 443 -23.98 12.26 -1.70
N ARG A 444 -23.57 13.35 -1.03
CA ARG A 444 -22.47 14.23 -1.48
C ARG A 444 -21.08 13.69 -1.14
N HIS A 445 -21.00 12.76 -0.19
CA HIS A 445 -19.73 12.19 0.33
C HIS A 445 -19.53 10.74 -0.10
N ASP A 446 -20.55 10.13 -0.69
CA ASP A 446 -20.52 8.76 -1.18
C ASP A 446 -20.17 8.74 -2.68
N ALA A 447 -19.08 8.08 -2.99
CA ALA A 447 -18.51 8.07 -4.33
C ALA A 447 -18.85 6.81 -5.16
N VAL A 448 -19.76 5.93 -4.66
CA VAL A 448 -20.21 4.76 -5.43
C VAL A 448 -21.30 5.19 -6.42
N PRO A 449 -21.10 4.98 -7.74
CA PRO A 449 -21.99 5.51 -8.75
C PRO A 449 -23.32 4.76 -8.89
N THR A 450 -23.37 3.47 -8.55
CA THR A 450 -24.56 2.63 -8.69
C THR A 450 -24.98 2.06 -7.34
N LEU A 451 -26.23 2.31 -6.96
CA LEU A 451 -26.87 1.78 -5.75
C LEU A 451 -27.93 0.76 -6.13
N VAL A 452 -28.01 -0.34 -5.44
CA VAL A 452 -29.03 -1.38 -5.65
C VAL A 452 -29.80 -1.58 -4.35
N PHE A 453 -31.11 -1.47 -4.40
CA PHE A 453 -31.99 -1.70 -3.26
C PHE A 453 -32.93 -2.86 -3.56
N ASP A 454 -32.77 -3.92 -2.79
CA ASP A 454 -33.71 -5.04 -2.74
C ASP A 454 -34.49 -5.01 -1.42
N GLU A 455 -35.73 -5.50 -1.45
CA GLU A 455 -36.64 -5.58 -0.28
C GLU A 455 -36.92 -4.23 0.43
N VAL A 456 -36.61 -3.08 -0.19
CA VAL A 456 -36.84 -1.75 0.42
C VAL A 456 -38.32 -1.50 0.72
N ASP A 457 -39.21 -2.19 0.00
CA ASP A 457 -40.67 -2.13 0.09
C ASP A 457 -41.28 -3.22 1.00
N GLN A 458 -40.44 -4.05 1.65
CA GLN A 458 -40.95 -5.11 2.53
C GLN A 458 -41.60 -4.53 3.80
N GLY A 459 -42.85 -4.94 4.06
CA GLY A 459 -43.62 -4.55 5.24
C GLY A 459 -44.14 -3.12 5.24
N ILE A 460 -44.15 -2.43 4.08
CA ILE A 460 -44.74 -1.08 3.93
C ILE A 460 -45.79 -1.04 2.83
N GLY A 461 -46.61 0.00 2.85
CA GLY A 461 -47.61 0.26 1.82
C GLY A 461 -48.13 1.69 1.89
N GLY A 462 -49.05 2.05 1.01
CA GLY A 462 -49.74 3.32 1.02
C GLY A 462 -48.83 4.56 0.98
N GLU A 463 -48.98 5.44 1.96
CA GLU A 463 -48.21 6.69 2.06
C GLU A 463 -46.73 6.49 2.26
N ILE A 464 -46.34 5.50 3.07
CA ILE A 464 -44.91 5.17 3.35
C ILE A 464 -44.24 4.78 2.04
N ALA A 465 -44.84 3.97 1.19
CA ALA A 465 -44.32 3.59 -0.10
C ALA A 465 -44.06 4.80 -1.02
N GLY A 466 -44.94 5.79 -0.99
CA GLY A 466 -44.74 7.05 -1.70
C GLY A 466 -43.53 7.85 -1.21
N GLN A 467 -43.31 7.85 0.11
CA GLN A 467 -42.16 8.53 0.73
C GLN A 467 -40.85 7.80 0.50
N VAL A 468 -40.84 6.47 0.56
CA VAL A 468 -39.68 5.64 0.17
C VAL A 468 -39.30 5.87 -1.29
N GLY A 469 -40.28 5.88 -2.20
CA GLY A 469 -40.08 6.22 -3.61
C GLY A 469 -39.51 7.63 -3.82
N ALA A 470 -39.92 8.61 -3.01
CA ALA A 470 -39.35 9.96 -3.03
C ALA A 470 -37.89 9.97 -2.59
N ALA A 471 -37.56 9.25 -1.49
CA ALA A 471 -36.19 9.15 -0.99
C ALA A 471 -35.26 8.44 -2.00
N LEU A 472 -35.75 7.40 -2.70
CA LEU A 472 -35.03 6.75 -3.78
C LEU A 472 -34.72 7.69 -4.96
N ALA A 473 -35.68 8.54 -5.34
CA ALA A 473 -35.46 9.56 -6.36
C ALA A 473 -34.51 10.67 -5.89
N ASP A 474 -34.54 11.05 -4.60
CA ASP A 474 -33.64 12.06 -4.01
C ASP A 474 -32.19 11.56 -4.00
N VAL A 475 -31.94 10.28 -3.72
CA VAL A 475 -30.60 9.71 -3.65
C VAL A 475 -29.82 9.81 -4.96
N VAL A 476 -30.52 9.71 -6.10
CA VAL A 476 -29.90 9.85 -7.43
C VAL A 476 -29.74 11.30 -7.86
N ARG A 477 -30.53 12.22 -7.32
CA ARG A 477 -30.52 13.64 -7.68
C ARG A 477 -29.59 14.49 -6.81
N GLU A 478 -29.42 14.13 -5.53
CA GLU A 478 -28.61 14.89 -4.56
C GLU A 478 -27.13 14.46 -4.55
N GLY A 479 -26.71 13.47 -5.34
CA GLY A 479 -25.34 13.00 -5.43
C GLY A 479 -24.35 14.07 -5.95
N ALA A 480 -23.06 13.90 -5.60
CA ALA A 480 -21.98 14.78 -6.05
C ALA A 480 -21.79 14.76 -7.58
N GLU A 481 -22.17 13.67 -8.23
CA GLU A 481 -22.13 13.49 -9.68
C GLU A 481 -23.57 13.45 -10.22
N ARG A 482 -23.81 14.16 -11.33
CA ARG A 482 -25.13 14.22 -11.98
C ARG A 482 -25.61 12.90 -12.61
N GLU A 483 -24.76 11.87 -12.62
CA GLU A 483 -24.97 10.58 -13.28
C GLU A 483 -25.07 9.41 -12.30
N ARG A 484 -25.65 9.65 -11.11
CA ARG A 484 -25.87 8.57 -10.14
C ARG A 484 -27.01 7.67 -10.60
N GLN A 485 -26.93 6.39 -10.30
CA GLN A 485 -27.89 5.37 -10.67
C GLN A 485 -28.38 4.65 -9.41
N ALA A 486 -29.70 4.44 -9.33
CA ALA A 486 -30.29 3.49 -8.39
C ALA A 486 -31.07 2.42 -9.17
N ILE A 487 -30.90 1.18 -8.77
CA ILE A 487 -31.65 0.01 -9.27
C ILE A 487 -32.48 -0.51 -8.11
N VAL A 488 -33.79 -0.60 -8.30
CA VAL A 488 -34.74 -0.96 -7.25
C VAL A 488 -35.65 -2.08 -7.73
N ILE A 489 -35.80 -3.11 -6.91
CA ILE A 489 -36.84 -4.13 -7.12
C ILE A 489 -38.02 -3.80 -6.22
N THR A 490 -39.22 -3.71 -6.80
CA THR A 490 -40.43 -3.40 -6.04
C THR A 490 -41.68 -4.07 -6.62
N HIS A 491 -42.61 -4.36 -5.71
CA HIS A 491 -43.97 -4.75 -6.05
C HIS A 491 -44.98 -3.61 -5.81
N LEU A 492 -44.52 -2.43 -5.32
CA LEU A 492 -45.35 -1.30 -4.99
C LEU A 492 -45.44 -0.28 -6.15
N PRO A 493 -46.63 0.01 -6.63
CA PRO A 493 -46.85 0.95 -7.74
C PRO A 493 -46.43 2.38 -7.42
N GLN A 494 -46.46 2.79 -6.12
CA GLN A 494 -46.06 4.14 -5.68
C GLN A 494 -44.55 4.36 -5.87
N ILE A 495 -43.74 3.32 -5.74
CA ILE A 495 -42.28 3.38 -6.00
C ILE A 495 -42.04 3.31 -7.49
N ALA A 496 -42.71 2.38 -8.21
CA ALA A 496 -42.56 2.19 -9.65
C ALA A 496 -42.93 3.45 -10.46
N ALA A 497 -43.95 4.19 -10.02
CA ALA A 497 -44.36 5.43 -10.66
C ALA A 497 -43.28 6.53 -10.68
N ARG A 498 -42.30 6.48 -9.75
CA ARG A 498 -41.20 7.46 -9.65
C ARG A 498 -39.95 7.10 -10.47
N ALA A 499 -39.98 5.95 -11.15
CA ALA A 499 -38.86 5.48 -11.97
C ALA A 499 -38.56 6.44 -13.12
N ASP A 500 -37.30 6.72 -13.38
CA ASP A 500 -36.84 7.32 -14.63
C ASP A 500 -36.86 6.26 -15.75
N ARG A 501 -36.56 5.00 -15.42
CA ARG A 501 -36.71 3.82 -16.30
C ARG A 501 -37.42 2.70 -15.56
N GLN A 502 -38.47 2.15 -16.17
CA GLN A 502 -39.19 1.01 -15.62
C GLN A 502 -39.00 -0.22 -16.51
N LEU A 503 -38.60 -1.32 -15.89
CA LEU A 503 -38.29 -2.59 -16.54
C LEU A 503 -39.24 -3.66 -16.01
N ALA A 504 -40.10 -4.19 -16.88
CA ALA A 504 -41.04 -5.24 -16.53
C ALA A 504 -40.41 -6.62 -16.77
N VAL A 505 -40.34 -7.43 -15.72
CA VAL A 505 -39.88 -8.82 -15.77
C VAL A 505 -41.10 -9.73 -15.88
N ALA A 506 -41.21 -10.48 -16.98
CA ALA A 506 -42.29 -11.39 -17.24
C ALA A 506 -41.79 -12.83 -17.37
N LYS A 507 -42.64 -13.79 -16.99
CA LYS A 507 -42.40 -15.20 -17.30
C LYS A 507 -42.86 -15.49 -18.74
N GLN A 508 -42.00 -16.13 -19.51
CA GLN A 508 -42.36 -16.67 -20.80
C GLN A 508 -42.13 -18.18 -20.78
N ASP A 509 -43.06 -18.93 -21.39
CA ASP A 509 -42.87 -20.36 -21.61
C ASP A 509 -42.30 -20.53 -23.03
N ARG A 510 -41.07 -21.05 -23.13
CA ARG A 510 -40.43 -21.39 -24.39
C ARG A 510 -40.16 -22.90 -24.40
N GLY A 511 -41.03 -23.66 -25.08
CA GLY A 511 -40.87 -25.11 -25.24
C GLY A 511 -41.06 -25.92 -23.97
N GLY A 512 -41.99 -25.51 -23.09
CA GLY A 512 -42.26 -26.20 -21.82
C GLY A 512 -41.31 -25.87 -20.67
N VAL A 513 -40.40 -24.91 -20.87
CA VAL A 513 -39.49 -24.40 -19.84
C VAL A 513 -39.76 -22.94 -19.58
N ALA A 514 -40.11 -22.60 -18.33
CA ALA A 514 -40.32 -21.22 -17.91
C ALA A 514 -38.99 -20.46 -18.00
N THR A 515 -39.00 -19.31 -18.69
CA THR A 515 -37.87 -18.39 -18.81
C THR A 515 -38.32 -16.99 -18.42
N SER A 516 -37.37 -16.18 -17.93
CA SER A 516 -37.62 -14.75 -17.66
C SER A 516 -37.29 -13.94 -18.91
N ASP A 517 -38.13 -12.94 -19.20
CA ASP A 517 -37.89 -11.92 -20.20
C ASP A 517 -37.98 -10.55 -19.54
N VAL A 518 -37.17 -9.59 -20.00
CA VAL A 518 -37.17 -8.23 -19.47
C VAL A 518 -37.37 -7.23 -20.59
N ARG A 519 -38.31 -6.32 -20.40
CA ARG A 519 -38.57 -5.24 -21.36
C ARG A 519 -38.71 -3.89 -20.65
N GLN A 520 -38.18 -2.87 -21.25
CA GLN A 520 -38.45 -1.49 -20.83
C GLN A 520 -39.90 -1.12 -21.23
N VAL A 521 -40.64 -0.55 -20.27
CA VAL A 521 -42.04 -0.13 -20.48
C VAL A 521 -42.13 1.39 -20.40
N GLU A 522 -42.79 1.97 -21.40
CA GLU A 522 -42.96 3.43 -21.54
C GLU A 522 -44.41 3.77 -21.96
N GLY A 523 -44.79 5.03 -21.80
CA GLY A 523 -46.12 5.53 -22.23
C GLY A 523 -47.27 4.67 -21.71
N GLU A 524 -48.12 4.21 -22.62
CA GLU A 524 -49.30 3.38 -22.32
C GLU A 524 -48.95 2.02 -21.71
N GLU A 525 -47.81 1.42 -22.08
CA GLU A 525 -47.36 0.14 -21.48
C GLU A 525 -47.00 0.33 -20.03
N ARG A 526 -46.38 1.46 -19.67
CA ARG A 526 -46.06 1.80 -18.27
C ARG A 526 -47.33 2.00 -17.44
N VAL A 527 -48.35 2.69 -17.99
CA VAL A 527 -49.66 2.83 -17.33
C VAL A 527 -50.29 1.46 -17.07
N ARG A 528 -50.27 0.57 -18.06
CA ARG A 528 -50.80 -0.80 -17.92
C ARG A 528 -50.05 -1.60 -16.86
N GLU A 529 -48.75 -1.53 -16.83
CA GLU A 529 -47.94 -2.25 -15.83
C GLU A 529 -48.22 -1.74 -14.41
N ILE A 530 -48.32 -0.42 -14.20
CA ILE A 530 -48.69 0.16 -12.91
C ILE A 530 -50.14 -0.19 -12.53
N ALA A 531 -51.07 -0.21 -13.48
CA ALA A 531 -52.44 -0.67 -13.25
C ALA A 531 -52.49 -2.15 -12.86
N ARG A 532 -51.68 -3.03 -13.48
CA ARG A 532 -51.51 -4.43 -13.11
C ARG A 532 -51.02 -4.56 -11.65
N MET A 533 -50.05 -3.73 -11.24
CA MET A 533 -49.53 -3.70 -9.86
C MET A 533 -50.59 -3.23 -8.85
N LEU A 534 -51.60 -2.45 -9.29
CA LEU A 534 -52.77 -2.01 -8.48
C LEU A 534 -53.84 -3.10 -8.36
N GLY A 535 -53.68 -4.23 -9.05
CA GLY A 535 -54.53 -5.42 -8.93
C GLY A 535 -55.33 -5.81 -10.17
N ASP A 536 -55.56 -4.88 -11.13
CA ASP A 536 -56.31 -5.18 -12.35
C ASP A 536 -55.89 -4.25 -13.51
N HIS A 537 -55.23 -4.81 -14.53
CA HIS A 537 -54.75 -4.07 -15.70
C HIS A 537 -55.88 -3.60 -16.67
N ASP A 538 -57.04 -4.23 -16.61
CA ASP A 538 -58.19 -3.92 -17.49
C ASP A 538 -59.21 -2.98 -16.83
N SER A 539 -59.13 -2.77 -15.54
CA SER A 539 -60.01 -1.88 -14.81
C SER A 539 -59.78 -0.39 -15.16
N ALA A 540 -60.83 0.29 -15.59
CA ALA A 540 -60.78 1.75 -15.86
C ALA A 540 -60.42 2.55 -14.59
N SER A 541 -60.71 2.05 -13.39
CA SER A 541 -60.35 2.71 -12.13
C SER A 541 -58.87 2.54 -11.82
N ALA A 542 -58.29 1.35 -12.04
CA ALA A 542 -56.89 1.07 -11.84
C ALA A 542 -56.03 1.90 -12.81
N ARG A 543 -56.43 2.00 -14.07
CA ARG A 543 -55.75 2.86 -15.07
C ARG A 543 -55.76 4.34 -14.67
N ARG A 544 -56.90 4.89 -14.28
CA ARG A 544 -56.96 6.28 -13.79
C ARG A 544 -56.08 6.53 -12.58
N HIS A 545 -56.05 5.58 -11.64
CA HIS A 545 -55.17 5.68 -10.48
C HIS A 545 -53.68 5.56 -10.87
N ALA A 546 -53.34 4.70 -11.83
CA ALA A 546 -51.98 4.60 -12.39
C ALA A 546 -51.51 5.91 -13.03
N GLU A 547 -52.40 6.55 -13.86
CA GLU A 547 -52.11 7.85 -14.46
C GLU A 547 -51.95 8.96 -13.40
N GLU A 548 -52.75 8.95 -12.33
CA GLU A 548 -52.62 9.89 -11.22
C GLU A 548 -51.29 9.72 -10.45
N LEU A 549 -50.87 8.49 -10.17
CA LEU A 549 -49.59 8.21 -9.56
C LEU A 549 -48.42 8.71 -10.41
N LEU A 550 -48.46 8.46 -11.72
CA LEU A 550 -47.43 8.92 -12.66
C LEU A 550 -47.37 10.45 -12.73
N ARG A 551 -48.54 11.11 -12.79
CA ARG A 551 -48.64 12.57 -12.80
C ARG A 551 -48.11 13.21 -11.51
N THR A 552 -48.47 12.66 -10.37
CA THR A 552 -48.03 13.15 -9.04
C THR A 552 -46.52 12.96 -8.87
N ALA A 553 -45.95 11.85 -9.35
CA ALA A 553 -44.53 11.59 -9.35
C ALA A 553 -43.76 12.60 -10.23
N GLY A 554 -44.31 12.97 -11.40
CA GLY A 554 -43.70 13.95 -12.31
C GLY A 554 -43.74 15.40 -11.80
N THR A 555 -44.82 15.80 -11.11
CA THR A 555 -44.94 17.17 -10.56
C THR A 555 -44.01 17.45 -9.37
N SER A 556 -43.69 16.46 -8.58
CA SER A 556 -42.71 16.60 -7.47
C SER A 556 -41.27 16.80 -7.98
N ALA A 557 -40.96 16.46 -9.22
CA ALA A 557 -39.66 16.69 -9.87
C ALA A 557 -39.46 18.15 -10.32
N GLY A 558 -40.55 18.88 -10.66
CA GLY A 558 -40.49 20.25 -11.21
C GLY A 558 -40.50 21.38 -10.17
N SER A 559 -40.99 21.15 -8.94
CA SER A 559 -41.29 22.24 -8.00
C SER A 559 -40.10 22.69 -7.10
N ARG A 560 -38.94 22.05 -7.16
CA ARG A 560 -37.77 22.42 -6.35
C ARG A 560 -36.63 23.15 -7.10
N SER A 561 -36.81 23.48 -8.40
CA SER A 561 -35.80 24.19 -9.20
C SER A 561 -35.90 25.73 -9.14
N GLY A 562 -36.76 26.30 -8.26
CA GLY A 562 -36.92 27.74 -8.06
C GLY A 562 -36.01 28.28 -6.94
N THR A 563 -34.72 28.47 -7.18
CA THR A 563 -33.90 29.37 -6.36
C THR A 563 -34.35 30.82 -6.66
N PRO A 564 -34.77 31.64 -5.68
CA PRO A 564 -35.08 33.02 -5.94
C PRO A 564 -33.78 33.76 -6.32
N SER A 565 -33.78 34.32 -7.54
CA SER A 565 -32.72 35.19 -8.01
C SER A 565 -32.61 36.42 -7.09
N ARG A 566 -31.47 36.53 -6.41
CA ARG A 566 -31.09 37.69 -5.60
C ARG A 566 -30.98 38.91 -6.53
N PRO A 567 -31.65 40.04 -6.26
CA PRO A 567 -31.52 41.23 -7.10
C PRO A 567 -30.10 41.78 -7.02
N ALA A 568 -29.53 42.10 -8.15
CA ALA A 568 -28.22 42.71 -8.29
C ALA A 568 -28.13 44.07 -7.54
N PRO A 569 -27.03 44.39 -6.83
CA PRO A 569 -26.85 45.70 -6.20
C PRO A 569 -26.68 46.78 -7.30
N GLY A 570 -27.52 47.83 -7.24
CA GLY A 570 -27.49 48.95 -8.16
C GLY A 570 -26.12 49.66 -8.16
N ARG A 571 -25.60 49.95 -9.34
CA ARG A 571 -24.48 50.86 -9.56
C ARG A 571 -24.86 52.30 -9.15
N PRO A 572 -24.06 53.01 -8.39
CA PRO A 572 -24.27 54.46 -8.21
C PRO A 572 -23.92 55.18 -9.52
N ARG A 573 -24.81 56.06 -9.93
CA ARG A 573 -24.56 57.05 -11.01
C ARG A 573 -23.57 58.11 -10.53
N ARG A 574 -22.52 58.24 -11.25
CA ARG A 574 -21.93 59.50 -11.72
C ARG A 574 -21.38 59.31 -13.10
#